data_a997bbeb6daf63140fdb3fd9daeddcf3
#
_entry.id   a997bbeb6daf63140fdb3fd9daeddcf3
#
_cell.length_a   1.000
_cell.length_b   1.000
_cell.length_c   1.000
_cell.angle_alpha   90.00
_cell.angle_beta   90.00
_cell.angle_gamma   90.00
#
_symmetry.space_group_name_H-M   'P 1'
#
loop_
_entity.id
_entity.type
_entity.pdbx_description
1 polymer ?
#
loop_
_entity_poly.entity_id
_entity_poly.type
_entity_poly.pdbx_seq_one_letter_code
_entity_poly.pdbx_strand_id
1 'polypeptide(L)'
;MDEVIDQIVQIKEIKGALQTNNEGEDMASTIEDEQLSHFIRFLVGYAPLFEQTSELGPVSSIILTSNKDDNLGVFIGKEQSLGVLFARGCSIKKLNSKINDFLKKMSIGDT
;
A
#
# COMPACT_ATOMS: atom_id res chain seq x y z
N MET A 1 15.34 -6.59 -5.76
CA MET A 1 14.63 -6.11 -4.60
C MET A 1 13.56 -5.10 -4.91
N ASP A 2 13.75 -4.35 -5.97
CA ASP A 2 12.73 -3.42 -6.40
C ASP A 2 11.73 -4.07 -7.35
N GLU A 3 11.82 -5.38 -7.53
CA GLU A 3 10.98 -6.09 -8.51
C GLU A 3 9.49 -5.94 -8.23
N VAL A 4 9.09 -5.98 -6.95
CA VAL A 4 7.68 -5.87 -6.60
C VAL A 4 7.17 -4.49 -6.96
N ILE A 5 7.90 -3.45 -6.59
CA ILE A 5 7.54 -2.07 -6.92
C ILE A 5 7.49 -1.88 -8.44
N ASP A 6 8.50 -2.40 -9.15
CA ASP A 6 8.55 -2.27 -10.61
C ASP A 6 7.35 -2.95 -11.28
N GLN A 7 6.95 -4.11 -10.79
CA GLN A 7 5.79 -4.82 -11.31
C GLN A 7 4.48 -4.07 -11.03
N ILE A 8 4.37 -3.52 -9.82
CA ILE A 8 3.17 -2.80 -9.41
C ILE A 8 2.97 -1.54 -10.25
N VAL A 9 4.03 -0.75 -10.45
CA VAL A 9 3.89 0.49 -11.21
C VAL A 9 3.67 0.27 -12.70
N GLN A 10 3.88 -0.94 -13.21
CA GLN A 10 3.52 -1.28 -14.57
C GLN A 10 2.01 -1.43 -14.77
N ILE A 11 1.26 -1.60 -13.70
CA ILE A 11 -0.20 -1.62 -13.80
C ILE A 11 -0.65 -0.22 -14.25
N LYS A 12 -1.44 -0.17 -15.31
CA LYS A 12 -1.79 1.07 -16.00
C LYS A 12 -2.33 2.17 -15.07
N GLU A 13 -3.14 1.79 -14.10
CA GLU A 13 -3.82 2.72 -13.21
C GLU A 13 -2.95 3.22 -12.07
N ILE A 14 -1.77 2.61 -11.88
CA ILE A 14 -0.89 2.96 -10.77
C ILE A 14 -0.01 4.15 -11.16
N LYS A 15 0.01 5.17 -10.30
CA LYS A 15 0.80 6.39 -10.52
C LYS A 15 2.09 6.39 -9.70
N GLY A 16 2.14 5.61 -8.64
CA GLY A 16 3.32 5.52 -7.80
C GLY A 16 3.10 4.51 -6.69
N ALA A 17 4.18 4.04 -6.11
CA ALA A 17 4.10 3.04 -5.04
C ALA A 17 5.27 3.19 -4.06
N LEU A 18 5.00 2.84 -2.81
CA LEU A 18 5.99 2.84 -1.73
C LEU A 18 5.86 1.52 -0.98
N GLN A 19 6.96 0.80 -0.84
CA GLN A 19 7.01 -0.45 -0.10
C GLN A 19 7.70 -0.21 1.23
N THR A 20 7.08 -0.65 2.32
CA THR A 20 7.65 -0.51 3.67
C THR A 20 7.71 -1.85 4.36
N ASN A 21 8.55 -1.95 5.39
CA ASN A 21 8.50 -3.09 6.31
C ASN A 21 7.48 -2.79 7.43
N ASN A 22 7.33 -3.72 8.37
CA ASN A 22 6.33 -3.57 9.45
C ASN A 22 6.64 -2.44 10.42
N GLU A 23 7.87 -1.95 10.40
CA GLU A 23 8.27 -0.84 11.27
C GLU A 23 8.09 0.51 10.61
N GLY A 24 7.56 0.51 9.38
CA GLY A 24 7.33 1.76 8.66
C GLY A 24 8.57 2.30 7.97
N GLU A 25 9.60 1.46 7.79
CA GLU A 25 10.80 1.87 7.09
C GLU A 25 10.67 1.58 5.59
N ASP A 26 11.16 2.50 4.78
CA ASP A 26 11.08 2.36 3.32
C ASP A 26 11.98 1.24 2.83
N MET A 27 11.45 0.39 1.95
CA MET A 27 12.22 -0.64 1.28
C MET A 27 12.45 -0.27 -0.19
N ALA A 28 11.43 0.29 -0.84
CA ALA A 28 11.52 0.74 -2.22
C ALA A 28 10.41 1.75 -2.47
N SER A 29 10.65 2.70 -3.37
CA SER A 29 9.64 3.73 -3.64
C SER A 29 9.84 4.35 -5.01
N THR A 30 8.72 4.66 -5.67
CA THR A 30 8.71 5.54 -6.84
C THR A 30 8.05 6.87 -6.52
N ILE A 31 7.63 7.08 -5.27
CA ILE A 31 6.98 8.32 -4.83
C ILE A 31 8.06 9.31 -4.39
N GLU A 32 8.13 10.45 -5.05
CA GLU A 32 9.12 11.47 -4.74
C GLU A 32 8.64 12.48 -3.70
N ASP A 33 7.32 12.58 -3.51
CA ASP A 33 6.73 13.51 -2.55
C ASP A 33 6.97 13.02 -1.13
N GLU A 34 7.82 13.72 -0.40
CA GLU A 34 8.18 13.34 0.98
C GLU A 34 7.01 13.41 1.93
N GLN A 35 6.11 14.37 1.76
CA GLN A 35 4.95 14.48 2.63
C GLN A 35 4.03 13.28 2.44
N LEU A 36 3.83 12.87 1.19
CA LEU A 36 3.01 11.72 0.88
C LEU A 36 3.64 10.44 1.42
N SER A 37 4.95 10.27 1.23
CA SER A 37 5.67 9.12 1.74
C SER A 37 5.56 9.04 3.27
N HIS A 38 5.71 10.17 3.94
CA HIS A 38 5.58 10.24 5.39
C HIS A 38 4.17 9.84 5.84
N PHE A 39 3.16 10.31 5.12
CA PHE A 39 1.76 9.98 5.42
C PHE A 39 1.49 8.49 5.27
N ILE A 40 2.04 7.87 4.23
CA ILE A 40 1.89 6.42 4.02
C ILE A 40 2.52 5.65 5.18
N ARG A 41 3.73 6.03 5.59
CA ARG A 41 4.41 5.38 6.72
C ARG A 41 3.61 5.55 8.00
N PHE A 42 3.01 6.73 8.19
CA PHE A 42 2.15 7.00 9.33
C PHE A 42 0.96 6.04 9.36
N LEU A 43 0.28 5.87 8.22
CA LEU A 43 -0.86 4.96 8.15
C LEU A 43 -0.48 3.51 8.42
N VAL A 44 0.65 3.07 7.89
CA VAL A 44 1.14 1.71 8.15
C VAL A 44 1.38 1.52 9.65
N GLY A 45 2.01 2.50 10.30
CA GLY A 45 2.28 2.43 11.73
C GLY A 45 1.04 2.46 12.59
N TYR A 46 -0.04 3.09 12.10
CA TYR A 46 -1.29 3.19 12.84
C TYR A 46 -2.24 2.03 12.63
N ALA A 47 -1.96 1.14 11.67
CA ALA A 47 -2.86 0.03 11.39
C ALA A 47 -3.22 -0.80 12.64
N PRO A 48 -2.26 -1.17 13.52
CA PRO A 48 -2.61 -1.91 14.73
C PRO A 48 -3.57 -1.15 15.64
N LEU A 49 -3.45 0.18 15.70
CA LEU A 49 -4.32 0.99 16.52
C LEU A 49 -5.76 0.98 15.98
N PHE A 50 -5.91 1.05 14.66
CA PHE A 50 -7.22 0.95 14.03
C PHE A 50 -7.87 -0.39 14.34
N GLU A 51 -7.10 -1.46 14.35
CA GLU A 51 -7.61 -2.79 14.69
C GLU A 51 -8.13 -2.83 16.12
N GLN A 52 -7.39 -2.24 17.06
CA GLN A 52 -7.77 -2.25 18.47
C GLN A 52 -9.00 -1.40 18.75
N THR A 53 -9.11 -0.24 18.09
CA THR A 53 -10.17 0.70 18.41
C THR A 53 -11.47 0.43 17.65
N SER A 54 -11.39 -0.16 16.47
CA SER A 54 -12.57 -0.37 15.64
C SER A 54 -13.36 -1.62 16.00
N GLU A 55 -12.70 -2.59 16.63
CA GLU A 55 -13.31 -3.89 16.96
C GLU A 55 -13.81 -4.65 15.73
N LEU A 56 -13.34 -4.25 14.53
CA LEU A 56 -13.77 -4.89 13.28
C LEU A 56 -12.83 -6.03 12.85
N GLY A 57 -11.74 -6.24 13.59
CA GLY A 57 -10.76 -7.26 13.25
C GLY A 57 -9.56 -6.66 12.51
N PRO A 58 -8.72 -7.51 11.92
CA PRO A 58 -7.50 -7.04 11.27
C PRO A 58 -7.78 -6.07 10.13
N VAL A 59 -6.97 -5.01 10.05
CA VAL A 59 -7.03 -4.05 8.96
C VAL A 59 -6.12 -4.55 7.83
N SER A 60 -6.73 -4.81 6.67
CA SER A 60 -5.96 -5.27 5.51
C SER A 60 -5.66 -4.15 4.53
N SER A 61 -6.49 -3.11 4.50
CA SER A 61 -6.23 -1.96 3.63
C SER A 61 -6.92 -0.71 4.13
N ILE A 62 -6.36 0.43 3.75
CA ILE A 62 -6.94 1.75 4.02
C ILE A 62 -6.99 2.47 2.69
N ILE A 63 -8.20 2.85 2.25
CA ILE A 63 -8.38 3.53 0.98
C ILE A 63 -8.86 4.95 1.22
N LEU A 64 -8.12 5.90 0.69
CA LEU A 64 -8.48 7.31 0.76
C LEU A 64 -8.80 7.81 -0.64
N THR A 65 -10.00 8.33 -0.81
CA THR A 65 -10.44 8.85 -2.10
C THR A 65 -10.35 10.37 -2.14
N SER A 66 -10.06 10.90 -3.32
CA SER A 66 -9.93 12.32 -3.54
C SER A 66 -10.93 12.79 -4.58
N ASN A 67 -11.37 14.03 -4.47
CA ASN A 67 -12.24 14.64 -5.47
C ASN A 67 -11.47 15.27 -6.62
N LYS A 68 -10.19 15.47 -6.45
CA LYS A 68 -9.38 16.22 -7.43
C LYS A 68 -8.26 15.41 -8.04
N ASP A 69 -7.58 14.63 -7.22
CA ASP A 69 -6.36 13.94 -7.61
C ASP A 69 -6.53 12.44 -7.57
N ASP A 70 -5.44 11.74 -7.68
CA ASP A 70 -5.44 10.28 -7.58
C ASP A 70 -5.81 9.84 -6.17
N ASN A 71 -6.28 8.61 -6.07
CA ASN A 71 -6.60 8.00 -4.78
C ASN A 71 -5.36 7.33 -4.19
N LEU A 72 -5.39 7.15 -2.86
CA LEU A 72 -4.31 6.50 -2.14
C LEU A 72 -4.83 5.23 -1.48
N GLY A 73 -4.14 4.12 -1.69
CA GLY A 73 -4.44 2.88 -1.00
C GLY A 73 -3.23 2.42 -0.21
N VAL A 74 -3.43 2.04 1.05
CA VAL A 74 -2.38 1.46 1.87
C VAL A 74 -2.78 0.03 2.18
N PHE A 75 -1.97 -0.92 1.73
CA PHE A 75 -2.27 -2.34 1.82
C PHE A 75 -1.31 -2.98 2.82
N ILE A 76 -1.88 -3.53 3.89
CA ILE A 76 -1.12 -4.03 5.04
C ILE A 76 -0.88 -5.53 4.89
N GLY A 77 0.38 -5.93 4.82
CA GLY A 77 0.78 -7.34 4.80
C GLY A 77 1.36 -7.75 6.14
N LYS A 78 1.75 -9.01 6.26
CA LYS A 78 2.31 -9.52 7.51
C LYS A 78 3.68 -8.94 7.82
N GLU A 79 4.54 -8.87 6.83
CA GLU A 79 5.91 -8.39 7.01
C GLU A 79 6.21 -7.11 6.26
N GLN A 80 5.43 -6.83 5.24
CA GLN A 80 5.63 -5.67 4.37
C GLN A 80 4.29 -5.07 4.03
N SER A 81 4.30 -3.78 3.73
CA SER A 81 3.10 -3.06 3.35
C SER A 81 3.38 -2.21 2.12
N LEU A 82 2.32 -1.85 1.41
CA LEU A 82 2.41 -1.07 0.18
C LEU A 82 1.48 0.12 0.24
N GLY A 83 2.03 1.31 -0.06
CA GLY A 83 1.23 2.49 -0.33
C GLY A 83 1.20 2.69 -1.83
N VAL A 84 0.03 2.88 -2.39
CA VAL A 84 -0.15 2.96 -3.84
C VAL A 84 -1.01 4.15 -4.21
N LEU A 85 -0.47 5.00 -5.11
CA LEU A 85 -1.26 6.06 -5.73
C LEU A 85 -1.88 5.50 -7.01
N PHE A 86 -3.19 5.62 -7.17
CA PHE A 86 -3.85 5.05 -8.34
C PHE A 86 -4.91 6.00 -8.88
N ALA A 87 -5.20 5.84 -10.17
CA ALA A 87 -6.14 6.70 -10.87
C ALA A 87 -7.54 6.57 -10.30
N ARG A 88 -8.29 7.67 -10.26
CA ARG A 88 -9.62 7.73 -9.67
C ARG A 88 -10.62 6.77 -10.32
N GLY A 89 -10.46 6.50 -11.60
CA GLY A 89 -11.36 5.59 -12.32
C GLY A 89 -11.05 4.11 -12.11
N CYS A 90 -9.99 3.80 -11.37
CA CYS A 90 -9.58 2.41 -11.15
C CYS A 90 -10.57 1.69 -10.24
N SER A 91 -10.88 0.43 -10.58
CA SER A 91 -11.70 -0.41 -9.71
C SER A 91 -10.91 -0.79 -8.47
N ILE A 92 -11.37 -0.32 -7.31
CA ILE A 92 -10.72 -0.60 -6.03
C ILE A 92 -10.70 -2.11 -5.76
N LYS A 93 -11.78 -2.80 -6.10
CA LYS A 93 -11.88 -4.25 -5.89
C LYS A 93 -10.82 -5.00 -6.70
N LYS A 94 -10.66 -4.65 -7.97
CA LYS A 94 -9.65 -5.28 -8.83
C LYS A 94 -8.24 -4.95 -8.36
N LEU A 95 -8.01 -3.69 -8.02
CA LEU A 95 -6.71 -3.25 -7.52
C LEU A 95 -6.35 -3.98 -6.23
N ASN A 96 -7.29 -4.04 -5.30
CA ASN A 96 -7.07 -4.72 -4.02
C ASN A 96 -6.68 -6.18 -4.22
N SER A 97 -7.36 -6.87 -5.15
CA SER A 97 -7.05 -8.26 -5.47
C SER A 97 -5.62 -8.41 -6.01
N LYS A 98 -5.22 -7.55 -6.93
CA LYS A 98 -3.88 -7.59 -7.51
C LYS A 98 -2.80 -7.30 -6.46
N ILE A 99 -3.03 -6.29 -5.63
CA ILE A 99 -2.06 -5.91 -4.60
C ILE A 99 -1.93 -7.03 -3.56
N ASN A 100 -3.05 -7.63 -3.16
CA ASN A 100 -3.00 -8.74 -2.21
C ASN A 100 -2.22 -9.93 -2.77
N ASP A 101 -2.30 -10.19 -4.07
CA ASP A 101 -1.50 -11.23 -4.69
C ASP A 101 -0.01 -10.92 -4.59
N PHE A 102 0.39 -9.66 -4.79
CA PHE A 102 1.78 -9.25 -4.61
C PHE A 102 2.23 -9.42 -3.16
N LEU A 103 1.39 -9.03 -2.21
CA LEU A 103 1.73 -9.17 -0.80
C LEU A 103 1.90 -10.62 -0.40
N LYS A 104 1.08 -11.52 -0.94
CA LYS A 104 1.21 -12.95 -0.68
C LYS A 104 2.51 -13.49 -1.26
N LYS A 105 2.88 -13.06 -2.47
CA LYS A 105 4.13 -13.48 -3.10
C LYS A 105 5.34 -13.04 -2.28
N MET A 106 5.29 -11.83 -1.71
CA MET A 106 6.37 -11.34 -0.87
C MET A 106 6.53 -12.19 0.38
N SER A 107 5.43 -12.56 1.00
CA SER A 107 5.47 -13.40 2.20
C SER A 107 6.01 -14.79 1.90
N ILE A 108 5.63 -15.36 0.75
CA ILE A 108 6.11 -16.67 0.34
C ILE A 108 7.57 -16.61 -0.05
N GLY A 109 7.98 -15.53 -0.72
CA GLY A 109 9.35 -15.37 -1.17
C GLY A 109 10.36 -15.27 -0.04
N ASP A 110 9.90 -14.91 1.15
CA ASP A 110 10.75 -14.76 2.32
C ASP A 110 10.99 -16.09 3.06
N THR A 111 10.35 -17.13 2.63
CA THR A 111 10.57 -18.47 3.23
C THR A 111 11.53 -19.33 2.39
#